data_41a1e74ca90fac7c5d7238316f2a8dbc
#
_entry.id   41a1e74ca90fac7c5d7238316f2a8dbc
#
_cell.length_a   1.000
_cell.length_b   1.000
_cell.length_c   1.000
_cell.angle_alpha   90.00
_cell.angle_beta   90.00
_cell.angle_gamma   90.00
#
_symmetry.space_group_name_H-M   'P 1'
#
loop_
_entity.id
_entity.type
_entity.pdbx_description
1 polymer ?
#
loop_
_entity_poly.entity_id
_entity_poly.type
_entity_poly.pdbx_seq_one_letter_code
_entity_poly.pdbx_strand_id
1 'polypeptide(L)'
;MIITIAVIFVLLATFLLIIFNMYSDYVARREQDSRLIAAKARNIIAECEELLLNQAQVVFSKTLVLVLHYRIIRALKKRAIDPKNREEVKERIANEEKLIAEIKTNYKEANAFKTPDNDIMALTQLRTIRRLRAILKSELSSGIPLNPNLINKEDRRLYILVLKVNISNLI
;
A
#
# COMPACT_ATOMS: atom_id res chain seq x y z
N MET A 1 41.31 18.10 -47.28
CA MET A 1 39.95 18.63 -47.09
C MET A 1 38.88 17.55 -47.00
N ILE A 2 38.71 16.67 -47.96
CA ILE A 2 37.65 15.65 -47.99
C ILE A 2 37.80 14.64 -46.81
N ILE A 3 39.02 14.23 -46.50
CA ILE A 3 39.31 13.29 -45.37
C ILE A 3 38.95 13.90 -44.03
N THR A 4 39.29 15.19 -43.82
CA THR A 4 38.93 15.92 -42.56
C THR A 4 37.43 16.06 -42.38
N ILE A 5 36.68 16.34 -43.42
CA ILE A 5 35.23 16.42 -43.41
C ILE A 5 34.62 15.02 -43.08
N ALA A 6 35.13 13.98 -43.67
CA ALA A 6 34.69 12.60 -43.40
C ALA A 6 34.93 12.18 -41.96
N VAL A 7 36.10 12.51 -41.39
CA VAL A 7 36.41 12.24 -39.97
C VAL A 7 35.47 13.00 -39.04
N ILE A 8 35.20 14.28 -39.30
CA ILE A 8 34.25 15.09 -38.48
C ILE A 8 32.87 14.46 -38.56
N PHE A 9 32.40 14.03 -39.71
CA PHE A 9 31.09 13.40 -39.88
C PHE A 9 30.97 12.10 -39.08
N VAL A 10 32.00 11.25 -39.10
CA VAL A 10 32.05 10.00 -38.33
C VAL A 10 32.03 10.28 -36.83
N LEU A 11 32.81 11.26 -36.35
CA LEU A 11 32.81 11.66 -34.94
C LEU A 11 31.44 12.19 -34.50
N LEU A 12 30.79 12.98 -35.33
CA LEU A 12 29.47 13.53 -35.05
C LEU A 12 28.39 12.43 -35.03
N ALA A 13 28.45 11.47 -35.95
CA ALA A 13 27.55 10.34 -35.97
C ALA A 13 27.72 9.42 -34.75
N THR A 14 28.98 9.14 -34.36
CA THR A 14 29.26 8.34 -33.14
C THR A 14 28.78 9.05 -31.86
N PHE A 15 28.96 10.35 -31.78
CA PHE A 15 28.48 11.15 -30.66
C PHE A 15 26.95 11.15 -30.55
N LEU A 16 26.24 11.28 -31.67
CA LEU A 16 24.78 11.19 -31.72
C LEU A 16 24.28 9.80 -31.31
N LEU A 17 24.97 8.73 -31.74
CA LEU A 17 24.63 7.36 -31.34
C LEU A 17 24.80 7.15 -29.83
N ILE A 18 25.85 7.69 -29.23
CA ILE A 18 26.07 7.62 -27.77
C ILE A 18 24.95 8.34 -27.03
N ILE A 19 24.60 9.56 -27.44
CA ILE A 19 23.50 10.31 -26.83
C ILE A 19 22.18 9.56 -26.97
N PHE A 20 21.88 9.01 -28.14
CA PHE A 20 20.68 8.26 -28.37
C PHE A 20 20.59 7.01 -27.48
N ASN A 21 21.68 6.25 -27.34
CA ASN A 21 21.73 5.09 -26.46
C ASN A 21 21.54 5.50 -25.00
N MET A 22 22.22 6.54 -24.53
CA MET A 22 22.04 7.05 -23.15
C MET A 22 20.61 7.48 -22.89
N TYR A 23 19.96 8.16 -23.83
CA TYR A 23 18.57 8.60 -23.73
C TYR A 23 17.62 7.38 -23.71
N SER A 24 17.84 6.42 -24.60
CA SER A 24 17.06 5.18 -24.65
C SER A 24 17.15 4.39 -23.35
N ASP A 25 18.36 4.23 -22.80
CA ASP A 25 18.57 3.56 -21.52
C ASP A 25 17.90 4.31 -20.36
N TYR A 26 17.98 5.64 -20.36
CA TYR A 26 17.30 6.47 -19.35
C TYR A 26 15.78 6.27 -19.40
N VAL A 27 15.18 6.32 -20.58
CA VAL A 27 13.74 6.12 -20.76
C VAL A 27 13.33 4.70 -20.33
N ALA A 28 14.10 3.68 -20.72
CA ALA A 28 13.83 2.28 -20.35
C ALA A 28 13.87 2.08 -18.83
N ARG A 29 14.88 2.62 -18.14
CA ARG A 29 14.98 2.56 -16.66
C ARG A 29 13.80 3.26 -16.00
N ARG A 30 13.44 4.46 -16.45
CA ARG A 30 12.31 5.21 -15.92
C ARG A 30 10.98 4.46 -16.09
N GLU A 31 10.80 3.77 -17.21
CA GLU A 31 9.62 2.94 -17.45
C GLU A 31 9.59 1.70 -16.53
N GLN A 32 10.74 1.05 -16.32
CA GLN A 32 10.87 -0.07 -15.38
C GLN A 32 10.56 0.36 -13.94
N ASP A 33 11.10 1.48 -13.49
CA ASP A 33 10.82 2.04 -12.16
C ASP A 33 9.34 2.37 -11.98
N SER A 34 8.71 2.97 -12.98
CA SER A 34 7.29 3.27 -12.98
C SER A 34 6.43 2.01 -12.88
N ARG A 35 6.77 0.96 -13.66
CA ARG A 35 6.10 -0.35 -13.60
C ARG A 35 6.26 -1.00 -12.22
N LEU A 36 7.44 -0.92 -11.62
CA LEU A 36 7.72 -1.48 -10.29
C LEU A 36 6.90 -0.76 -9.21
N ILE A 37 6.85 0.57 -9.26
CA ILE A 37 6.05 1.39 -8.35
C ILE A 37 4.55 1.03 -8.48
N ALA A 38 4.06 0.92 -9.70
CA ALA A 38 2.68 0.54 -9.97
C ALA A 38 2.34 -0.89 -9.49
N ALA A 39 3.27 -1.83 -9.64
CA ALA A 39 3.10 -3.21 -9.14
C ALA A 39 3.06 -3.23 -7.60
N LYS A 40 3.99 -2.53 -6.93
CA LYS A 40 3.98 -2.40 -5.46
C LYS A 40 2.68 -1.74 -4.96
N ALA A 41 2.21 -0.70 -5.63
CA ALA A 41 0.96 -0.04 -5.27
C ALA A 41 -0.25 -0.98 -5.40
N ARG A 42 -0.32 -1.78 -6.46
CA ARG A 42 -1.38 -2.80 -6.65
C ARG A 42 -1.37 -3.83 -5.52
N ASN A 43 -0.19 -4.33 -5.15
CA ASN A 43 -0.06 -5.31 -4.07
C ASN A 43 -0.52 -4.73 -2.72
N ILE A 44 -0.18 -3.47 -2.42
CA ILE A 44 -0.64 -2.78 -1.20
C ILE A 44 -2.17 -2.66 -1.19
N ILE A 45 -2.77 -2.28 -2.30
CA ILE A 45 -4.22 -2.15 -2.43
C ILE A 45 -4.88 -3.50 -2.21
N ALA A 46 -4.43 -4.54 -2.92
CA ALA A 46 -4.98 -5.89 -2.80
C ALA A 46 -4.85 -6.44 -1.37
N GLU A 47 -3.72 -6.21 -0.69
CA GLU A 47 -3.54 -6.59 0.71
C GLU A 47 -4.55 -5.89 1.63
N CYS A 48 -4.75 -4.58 1.47
CA CYS A 48 -5.71 -3.84 2.29
C CYS A 48 -7.15 -4.28 2.03
N GLU A 49 -7.53 -4.52 0.78
CA GLU A 49 -8.86 -5.01 0.40
C GLU A 49 -9.11 -6.41 0.96
N GLU A 50 -8.12 -7.32 0.85
CA GLU A 50 -8.21 -8.66 1.45
C GLU A 50 -8.46 -8.58 2.96
N LEU A 51 -7.71 -7.71 3.67
CA LEU A 51 -7.90 -7.51 5.11
C LEU A 51 -9.27 -6.94 5.44
N LEU A 52 -9.76 -5.97 4.67
CA LEU A 52 -11.09 -5.38 4.86
C LEU A 52 -12.22 -6.41 4.63
N LEU A 53 -12.05 -7.36 3.73
CA LEU A 53 -13.01 -8.45 3.51
C LEU A 53 -13.01 -9.47 4.67
N ASN A 54 -11.88 -9.66 5.34
CA ASN A 54 -11.69 -10.65 6.40
C ASN A 54 -11.98 -10.12 7.82
N GLN A 55 -12.80 -9.08 7.95
CA GLN A 55 -13.17 -8.49 9.25
C GLN A 55 -13.84 -9.47 10.23
N ALA A 56 -14.45 -10.54 9.72
CA ALA A 56 -15.09 -11.56 10.56
C ALA A 56 -14.11 -12.33 11.45
N GLN A 57 -12.84 -12.40 11.08
CA GLN A 57 -11.81 -13.14 11.84
C GLN A 57 -11.20 -12.31 12.97
N VAL A 58 -11.11 -11.00 12.79
CA VAL A 58 -10.56 -10.06 13.78
C VAL A 58 -11.46 -8.85 13.83
N VAL A 59 -11.85 -8.43 15.02
CA VAL A 59 -12.68 -7.23 15.20
C VAL A 59 -11.90 -5.99 14.82
N PHE A 60 -12.35 -5.27 13.80
CA PHE A 60 -11.74 -4.04 13.35
C PHE A 60 -12.34 -2.83 14.07
N SER A 61 -11.48 -2.00 14.64
CA SER A 61 -11.90 -0.69 15.15
C SER A 61 -12.07 0.30 14.01
N LYS A 62 -12.82 1.37 14.27
CA LYS A 62 -12.93 2.52 13.36
C LYS A 62 -11.55 3.03 12.90
N THR A 63 -10.62 3.16 13.84
CA THR A 63 -9.24 3.63 13.55
C THR A 63 -8.53 2.71 12.58
N LEU A 64 -8.62 1.40 12.77
CA LEU A 64 -7.96 0.42 11.91
C LEU A 64 -8.51 0.46 10.49
N VAL A 65 -9.83 0.54 10.34
CA VAL A 65 -10.48 0.65 9.02
C VAL A 65 -10.05 1.93 8.31
N LEU A 66 -10.03 3.06 9.02
CA LEU A 66 -9.57 4.34 8.46
C LEU A 66 -8.10 4.27 8.01
N VAL A 67 -7.22 3.64 8.78
CA VAL A 67 -5.81 3.45 8.40
C VAL A 67 -5.70 2.67 7.09
N LEU A 68 -6.46 1.59 6.93
CA LEU A 68 -6.44 0.79 5.70
C LEU A 68 -6.92 1.60 4.48
N HIS A 69 -8.01 2.35 4.59
CA HIS A 69 -8.51 3.20 3.50
C HIS A 69 -7.52 4.33 3.15
N TYR A 70 -6.90 4.98 4.14
CA TYR A 70 -5.85 5.97 3.86
C TYR A 70 -4.62 5.36 3.17
N ARG A 71 -4.25 4.13 3.55
CA ARG A 71 -3.18 3.39 2.89
C ARG A 71 -3.52 3.09 1.43
N ILE A 72 -4.77 2.71 1.13
CA ILE A 72 -5.27 2.51 -0.24
C ILE A 72 -5.16 3.82 -1.04
N ILE A 73 -5.66 4.94 -0.52
CA ILE A 73 -5.57 6.25 -1.19
C ILE A 73 -4.12 6.60 -1.50
N ARG A 74 -3.21 6.39 -0.56
CA ARG A 74 -1.79 6.69 -0.77
C ARG A 74 -1.18 5.80 -1.86
N ALA A 75 -1.53 4.53 -1.92
CA ALA A 75 -1.10 3.62 -2.97
C ALA A 75 -1.69 4.01 -4.34
N LEU A 76 -2.97 4.41 -4.38
CA LEU A 76 -3.62 4.93 -5.59
C LEU A 76 -2.93 6.20 -6.10
N LYS A 77 -2.59 7.15 -5.23
CA LYS A 77 -1.85 8.36 -5.61
C LYS A 77 -0.49 8.04 -6.25
N LYS A 78 0.21 7.00 -5.77
CA LYS A 78 1.45 6.53 -6.40
C LYS A 78 1.19 5.92 -7.79
N ARG A 79 0.07 5.21 -7.98
CA ARG A 79 -0.32 4.64 -9.27
C ARG A 79 -0.75 5.72 -10.27
N ALA A 80 -1.26 6.86 -9.82
CA ALA A 80 -1.68 7.99 -10.67
C ALA A 80 -0.51 8.70 -11.39
N ILE A 81 0.74 8.36 -11.06
CA ILE A 81 1.93 8.87 -11.76
C ILE A 81 1.94 8.41 -13.22
N ASP A 82 1.38 7.24 -13.52
CA ASP A 82 1.19 6.78 -14.90
C ASP A 82 -0.03 7.49 -15.55
N PRO A 83 0.19 8.26 -16.63
CA PRO A 83 -0.90 9.00 -17.31
C PRO A 83 -2.05 8.11 -17.79
N LYS A 84 -1.77 6.85 -18.16
CA LYS A 84 -2.77 5.91 -18.69
C LYS A 84 -3.84 5.52 -17.69
N ASN A 85 -3.52 5.57 -16.40
CA ASN A 85 -4.42 5.14 -15.33
C ASN A 85 -5.02 6.32 -14.54
N ARG A 86 -4.73 7.56 -14.94
CA ARG A 86 -5.00 8.76 -14.12
C ARG A 86 -6.49 8.96 -13.84
N GLU A 87 -7.36 8.81 -14.84
CA GLU A 87 -8.80 9.07 -14.65
C GLU A 87 -9.47 7.96 -13.81
N GLU A 88 -9.18 6.69 -14.09
CA GLU A 88 -9.64 5.55 -13.28
C GLU A 88 -9.21 5.69 -11.82
N VAL A 89 -7.95 6.09 -11.61
CA VAL A 89 -7.40 6.27 -10.25
C VAL A 89 -8.04 7.44 -9.53
N LYS A 90 -8.33 8.55 -10.21
CA LYS A 90 -9.06 9.69 -9.61
C LYS A 90 -10.45 9.32 -9.14
N GLU A 91 -11.21 8.62 -9.97
CA GLU A 91 -12.55 8.14 -9.61
C GLU A 91 -12.49 7.23 -8.38
N ARG A 92 -11.54 6.31 -8.36
CA ARG A 92 -11.34 5.39 -7.24
C ARG A 92 -10.94 6.11 -5.95
N ILE A 93 -10.06 7.13 -6.02
CA ILE A 93 -9.71 7.97 -4.86
C ILE A 93 -10.95 8.69 -4.34
N ALA A 94 -11.78 9.27 -5.22
CA ALA A 94 -13.01 9.95 -4.81
C ALA A 94 -13.98 9.00 -4.11
N ASN A 95 -14.09 7.75 -4.56
CA ASN A 95 -14.90 6.73 -3.91
C ASN A 95 -14.35 6.35 -2.52
N GLU A 96 -13.04 6.17 -2.38
CA GLU A 96 -12.39 5.92 -1.10
C GLU A 96 -12.58 7.08 -0.10
N GLU A 97 -12.50 8.33 -0.58
CA GLU A 97 -12.75 9.51 0.25
C GLU A 97 -14.20 9.58 0.77
N LYS A 98 -15.17 9.18 -0.07
CA LYS A 98 -16.58 9.06 0.37
C LYS A 98 -16.74 7.99 1.45
N LEU A 99 -16.12 6.82 1.25
CA LEU A 99 -16.13 5.75 2.25
C LEU A 99 -15.50 6.19 3.57
N ILE A 100 -14.38 6.90 3.53
CA ILE A 100 -13.76 7.47 4.74
C ILE A 100 -14.70 8.43 5.46
N ALA A 101 -15.39 9.30 4.73
CA ALA A 101 -16.36 10.23 5.31
C ALA A 101 -17.53 9.48 5.98
N GLU A 102 -18.05 8.44 5.34
CA GLU A 102 -19.09 7.58 5.90
C GLU A 102 -18.63 6.84 7.15
N ILE A 103 -17.43 6.25 7.12
CA ILE A 103 -16.84 5.56 8.28
C ILE A 103 -16.66 6.53 9.47
N LYS A 104 -16.24 7.77 9.20
CA LYS A 104 -16.09 8.78 10.25
C LYS A 104 -17.40 9.13 10.96
N THR A 105 -18.52 9.08 10.26
CA THR A 105 -19.84 9.44 10.80
C THR A 105 -20.60 8.25 11.36
N ASN A 106 -20.64 7.12 10.65
CA ASN A 106 -21.61 6.05 10.86
C ASN A 106 -21.01 4.70 11.23
N TYR A 107 -19.67 4.59 11.42
CA TYR A 107 -19.04 3.31 11.71
C TYR A 107 -19.50 2.74 13.06
N LYS A 108 -20.08 1.55 13.00
CA LYS A 108 -20.41 0.75 14.20
C LYS A 108 -19.34 -0.30 14.39
N GLU A 109 -18.65 -0.25 15.51
CA GLU A 109 -17.67 -1.27 15.86
C GLU A 109 -18.40 -2.60 16.13
N ALA A 110 -17.86 -3.70 15.59
CA ALA A 110 -18.36 -5.04 15.87
C ALA A 110 -18.05 -5.41 17.32
N ASN A 111 -19.03 -6.01 18.01
CA ASN A 111 -19.08 -5.99 19.47
C ASN A 111 -18.25 -7.04 20.20
N ALA A 112 -17.65 -8.04 19.56
CA ALA A 112 -16.92 -9.04 20.33
C ALA A 112 -15.77 -9.68 19.54
N PHE A 113 -14.65 -9.85 20.20
CA PHE A 113 -13.61 -10.77 19.78
C PHE A 113 -14.17 -12.20 19.81
N LYS A 114 -14.14 -12.88 18.66
CA LYS A 114 -14.50 -14.28 18.56
C LYS A 114 -13.29 -15.13 18.92
N THR A 115 -13.41 -15.93 19.99
CA THR A 115 -12.40 -16.90 20.38
C THR A 115 -12.22 -17.92 19.23
N PRO A 116 -11.00 -18.32 18.89
CA PRO A 116 -10.78 -19.31 17.84
C PRO A 116 -11.35 -20.68 18.28
N ASP A 117 -12.05 -21.34 17.36
CA ASP A 117 -12.68 -22.62 17.61
C ASP A 117 -11.68 -23.80 17.43
N ASN A 118 -10.54 -23.55 16.76
CA ASN A 118 -9.48 -24.52 16.48
C ASN A 118 -8.14 -23.84 16.20
N ASP A 119 -7.07 -24.64 16.20
CA ASP A 119 -5.69 -24.16 15.96
C ASP A 119 -5.50 -23.46 14.62
N ILE A 120 -6.18 -23.91 13.56
CA ILE A 120 -6.10 -23.30 12.23
C ILE A 120 -6.67 -21.88 12.26
N MET A 121 -7.80 -21.70 12.91
CA MET A 121 -8.44 -20.39 13.08
C MET A 121 -7.57 -19.47 13.94
N ALA A 122 -6.99 -19.98 15.02
CA ALA A 122 -6.07 -19.25 15.87
C ALA A 122 -4.83 -18.78 15.11
N LEU A 123 -4.19 -19.65 14.33
CA LEU A 123 -3.05 -19.28 13.48
C LEU A 123 -3.41 -18.23 12.45
N THR A 124 -4.60 -18.34 11.85
CA THR A 124 -5.09 -17.38 10.86
C THR A 124 -5.33 -16.00 11.50
N GLN A 125 -5.97 -15.96 12.67
CA GLN A 125 -6.15 -14.74 13.46
C GLN A 125 -4.80 -14.10 13.83
N LEU A 126 -3.84 -14.87 14.31
CA LEU A 126 -2.52 -14.40 14.68
C LEU A 126 -1.75 -13.81 13.47
N ARG A 127 -1.81 -14.48 12.30
CA ARG A 127 -1.22 -13.96 11.06
C ARG A 127 -1.85 -12.64 10.66
N THR A 128 -3.18 -12.55 10.68
CA THR A 128 -3.92 -11.32 10.35
C THR A 128 -3.55 -10.19 11.30
N ILE A 129 -3.53 -10.44 12.61
CA ILE A 129 -3.16 -9.44 13.61
C ILE A 129 -1.71 -8.97 13.42
N ARG A 130 -0.77 -9.88 13.13
CA ARG A 130 0.63 -9.50 12.86
C ARG A 130 0.75 -8.60 11.62
N ARG A 131 0.04 -8.94 10.55
CA ARG A 131 -0.01 -8.10 9.33
C ARG A 131 -0.57 -6.71 9.62
N LEU A 132 -1.68 -6.63 10.35
CA LEU A 132 -2.30 -5.36 10.76
C LEU A 132 -1.36 -4.50 11.61
N ARG A 133 -0.67 -5.09 12.59
CA ARG A 133 0.31 -4.38 13.40
C ARG A 133 1.50 -3.86 12.59
N ALA A 134 1.99 -4.64 11.63
CA ALA A 134 3.05 -4.21 10.70
C ALA A 134 2.59 -3.02 9.86
N ILE A 135 1.34 -3.04 9.38
CA ILE A 135 0.72 -1.92 8.65
C ILE A 135 0.64 -0.68 9.55
N LEU A 136 0.11 -0.79 10.78
CA LEU A 136 0.00 0.35 11.69
C LEU A 136 1.35 1.01 11.96
N LYS A 137 2.41 0.23 12.20
CA LYS A 137 3.77 0.75 12.39
C LYS A 137 4.30 1.46 11.15
N SER A 138 4.07 0.89 9.96
CA SER A 138 4.45 1.51 8.69
C SER A 138 3.71 2.83 8.45
N GLU A 139 2.41 2.88 8.79
CA GLU A 139 1.59 4.08 8.61
C GLU A 139 1.92 5.18 9.62
N LEU A 140 2.31 4.82 10.83
CA LEU A 140 2.76 5.78 11.84
C LEU A 140 3.95 6.62 11.36
N SER A 141 4.88 6.01 10.61
CA SER A 141 6.03 6.69 10.01
C SER A 141 5.71 7.45 8.72
N SER A 142 4.54 7.22 8.13
CA SER A 142 4.17 7.75 6.81
C SER A 142 3.40 9.06 6.81
N GLY A 143 3.01 9.57 8.00
CA GLY A 143 2.32 10.85 8.14
C GLY A 143 0.89 10.85 7.58
N ILE A 144 0.12 9.79 7.84
CA ILE A 144 -1.32 9.78 7.50
C ILE A 144 -2.10 10.82 8.33
N PRO A 145 -3.25 11.33 7.83
CA PRO A 145 -4.04 12.36 8.51
C PRO A 145 -4.87 11.78 9.66
N LEU A 146 -4.23 11.06 10.57
CA LEU A 146 -4.80 10.50 11.79
C LEU A 146 -3.86 10.79 12.96
N ASN A 147 -4.48 10.96 14.15
CA ASN A 147 -3.72 11.19 15.37
C ASN A 147 -2.82 9.96 15.67
N PRO A 148 -1.48 10.12 15.80
CA PRO A 148 -0.55 9.05 16.12
C PRO A 148 -0.91 8.28 17.40
N ASN A 149 -1.49 8.95 18.38
CA ASN A 149 -1.93 8.31 19.64
C ASN A 149 -3.05 7.29 19.42
N LEU A 150 -3.95 7.53 18.45
CA LEU A 150 -5.00 6.57 18.10
C LEU A 150 -4.39 5.32 17.44
N ILE A 151 -3.39 5.50 16.59
CA ILE A 151 -2.68 4.39 15.93
C ILE A 151 -1.94 3.56 16.98
N ASN A 152 -1.25 4.20 17.93
CA ASN A 152 -0.56 3.51 19.02
C ASN A 152 -1.53 2.77 19.96
N LYS A 153 -2.67 3.38 20.25
CA LYS A 153 -3.74 2.73 21.03
C LYS A 153 -4.26 1.49 20.32
N GLU A 154 -4.43 1.57 19.01
CA GLU A 154 -4.88 0.44 18.20
C GLU A 154 -3.82 -0.68 18.12
N ASP A 155 -2.53 -0.36 17.98
CA ASP A 155 -1.47 -1.37 18.03
C ASP A 155 -1.44 -2.10 19.38
N ARG A 156 -1.63 -1.38 20.49
CA ARG A 156 -1.77 -1.99 21.83
C ARG A 156 -3.00 -2.90 21.93
N ARG A 157 -4.14 -2.48 21.39
CA ARG A 157 -5.36 -3.30 21.35
C ARG A 157 -5.11 -4.61 20.60
N LEU A 158 -4.48 -4.55 19.43
CA LEU A 158 -4.13 -5.73 18.64
C LEU A 158 -3.12 -6.64 19.38
N TYR A 159 -2.18 -6.06 20.12
CA TYR A 159 -1.25 -6.85 20.94
C TYR A 159 -1.98 -7.63 22.04
N ILE A 160 -2.95 -7.01 22.70
CA ILE A 160 -3.79 -7.70 23.70
C ILE A 160 -4.58 -8.84 23.06
N LEU A 161 -5.07 -8.67 21.82
CA LEU A 161 -5.74 -9.75 21.09
C LEU A 161 -4.78 -10.93 20.80
N VAL A 162 -3.51 -10.67 20.48
CA VAL A 162 -2.50 -11.75 20.37
C VAL A 162 -2.38 -12.56 21.66
N LEU A 163 -2.32 -11.86 22.79
CA LEU A 163 -2.25 -12.54 24.09
C LEU A 163 -3.51 -13.40 24.36
N LYS A 164 -4.70 -12.87 24.06
CA LYS A 164 -5.96 -13.59 24.22
C LYS A 164 -6.01 -14.86 23.35
N VAL A 165 -5.59 -14.78 22.07
CA VAL A 165 -5.55 -15.95 21.18
C VAL A 165 -4.56 -16.99 21.69
N ASN A 166 -3.39 -16.57 22.18
CA ASN A 166 -2.39 -17.49 22.70
C ASN A 166 -2.88 -18.20 23.99
N ILE A 167 -3.57 -17.49 24.87
CA ILE A 167 -4.10 -18.08 26.12
C ILE A 167 -5.22 -19.07 25.79
N SER A 168 -6.13 -18.75 24.87
CA SER A 168 -7.21 -19.67 24.48
C SER A 168 -6.74 -20.93 23.78
N ASN A 169 -5.52 -20.94 23.24
CA ASN A 169 -4.91 -22.15 22.66
C ASN A 169 -4.17 -23.03 23.68
N LEU A 170 -3.98 -22.56 24.92
CA LEU A 170 -3.30 -23.31 25.98
C LEU A 170 -4.26 -24.06 26.90
N ILE A 171 -5.55 -23.88 26.72
CA ILE A 171 -6.65 -24.50 27.46
C ILE A 171 -7.37 -25.50 26.57
#